data_4c2278df82667eaa5bc48cf109f0dfe2
#
_entry.id   4c2278df82667eaa5bc48cf109f0dfe2
#
_cell.length_a   1.000
_cell.length_b   1.000
_cell.length_c   1.000
_cell.angle_alpha   90.00
_cell.angle_beta   90.00
_cell.angle_gamma   90.00
#
_symmetry.space_group_name_H-M   'P 1'
#
loop_
_entity.id
_entity.type
_entity.pdbx_description
1 polymer ?
#
loop_
_entity_poly.entity_id
_entity_poly.type
_entity_poly.pdbx_seq_one_letter_code
_entity_poly.pdbx_strand_id
1 'polypeptide(L)'
;MTDDDLQRIRASSGWRERRVEVLHGTGDGSVVIKGQRIARSAWRYRLLNGFARLIGLPLLKAAPAHGGARAQAIEVERLRRLAAAGVAVPRVLHVSDEFFVQSWLGDGRLDHLLQREDALVWWHRGLQALLDVHARGQYLSQAFARNFIAVGDTLAMIDFEDDPLEA
;
A
#
# COMPACT_ATOMS: atom_id res chain seq x y z
N MET A 1 5.43 -12.97 14.99
CA MET A 1 6.30 -11.88 15.47
C MET A 1 6.56 -12.05 16.94
N THR A 2 7.83 -12.05 17.40
CA THR A 2 8.23 -12.23 18.80
C THR A 2 8.31 -10.88 19.53
N ASP A 3 8.35 -10.92 20.87
CA ASP A 3 8.54 -9.70 21.68
C ASP A 3 9.89 -9.05 21.41
N ASP A 4 10.94 -9.85 21.16
CA ASP A 4 12.26 -9.35 20.79
C ASP A 4 12.23 -8.60 19.44
N ASP A 5 11.52 -9.12 18.44
CA ASP A 5 11.31 -8.42 17.16
C ASP A 5 10.63 -7.06 17.37
N LEU A 6 9.59 -7.02 18.21
CA LEU A 6 8.89 -5.77 18.51
C LEU A 6 9.78 -4.76 19.25
N GLN A 7 10.64 -5.24 20.13
CA GLN A 7 11.60 -4.39 20.85
C GLN A 7 12.64 -3.82 19.87
N ARG A 8 13.18 -4.62 18.96
CA ARG A 8 14.08 -4.17 17.89
C ARG A 8 13.43 -3.13 16.99
N ILE A 9 12.17 -3.33 16.58
CA ILE A 9 11.39 -2.39 15.78
C ILE A 9 11.22 -1.06 16.52
N ARG A 10 10.85 -1.11 17.80
CA ARG A 10 10.68 0.11 18.62
C ARG A 10 11.99 0.86 18.84
N ALA A 11 13.12 0.17 18.90
CA ALA A 11 14.44 0.77 19.04
C ALA A 11 14.96 1.39 17.73
N SER A 12 14.44 0.97 16.56
CA SER A 12 14.87 1.50 15.27
C SER A 12 14.35 2.93 15.03
N SER A 13 15.22 3.79 14.45
CA SER A 13 14.84 5.14 14.00
C SER A 13 14.40 5.16 12.52
N GLY A 14 14.74 4.14 11.73
CA GLY A 14 14.56 4.14 10.29
C GLY A 14 13.12 4.39 9.84
N TRP A 15 12.14 3.73 10.45
CA TRP A 15 10.73 3.92 10.12
C TRP A 15 10.17 5.28 10.62
N ARG A 16 10.78 5.86 11.67
CA ARG A 16 10.41 7.21 12.14
C ARG A 16 10.89 8.30 11.19
N GLU A 17 12.10 8.16 10.66
CA GLU A 17 12.74 9.14 9.78
C GLU A 17 12.23 9.04 8.33
N ARG A 18 12.18 7.82 7.80
CA ARG A 18 11.85 7.52 6.39
C ARG A 18 10.45 6.98 6.18
N ARG A 19 9.68 6.80 7.28
CA ARG A 19 8.35 6.22 7.31
C ARG A 19 8.28 4.73 6.97
N VAL A 20 9.16 4.21 6.15
CA VAL A 20 9.21 2.80 5.74
C VAL A 20 10.61 2.26 6.01
N GLU A 21 10.66 1.11 6.65
CA GLU A 21 11.91 0.38 6.94
C GLU A 21 11.71 -1.11 6.70
N VAL A 22 12.70 -1.76 6.10
CA VAL A 22 12.76 -3.22 5.99
C VAL A 22 13.66 -3.74 7.10
N LEU A 23 13.14 -4.66 7.91
CA LEU A 23 13.91 -5.35 8.95
C LEU A 23 14.03 -6.81 8.57
N HIS A 24 15.27 -7.29 8.52
CA HIS A 24 15.58 -8.70 8.22
C HIS A 24 15.84 -9.52 9.48
N GLY A 25 15.66 -10.85 9.36
CA GLY A 25 15.98 -11.78 10.43
C GLY A 25 15.06 -11.69 11.64
N THR A 26 13.77 -11.45 11.42
CA THR A 26 12.73 -11.61 12.42
C THR A 26 12.21 -13.05 12.44
N GLY A 27 11.45 -13.43 13.46
CA GLY A 27 10.79 -14.74 13.52
C GLY A 27 9.86 -15.03 12.33
N ASP A 28 9.36 -13.98 11.67
CA ASP A 28 8.54 -14.06 10.43
C ASP A 28 9.38 -13.85 9.15
N GLY A 29 10.71 -13.87 9.23
CA GLY A 29 11.61 -13.60 8.12
C GLY A 29 11.94 -12.12 7.96
N SER A 30 11.82 -11.59 6.74
CA SER A 30 11.92 -10.14 6.49
C SER A 30 10.55 -9.47 6.58
N VAL A 31 10.51 -8.30 7.19
CA VAL A 31 9.27 -7.55 7.42
C VAL A 31 9.44 -6.09 6.99
N VAL A 32 8.32 -5.45 6.67
CA VAL A 32 8.26 -4.01 6.38
C VAL A 32 7.53 -3.32 7.53
N ILE A 33 8.16 -2.31 8.09
CA ILE A 33 7.59 -1.43 9.11
C ILE A 33 7.13 -0.16 8.42
N LYS A 34 5.87 0.19 8.60
CA LYS A 34 5.29 1.44 8.06
C LYS A 34 4.85 2.33 9.21
N GLY A 35 5.56 3.43 9.40
CA GLY A 35 5.19 4.50 10.34
C GLY A 35 4.03 5.33 9.80
N GLN A 36 3.38 6.06 10.69
CA GLN A 36 2.27 6.95 10.33
C GLN A 36 2.72 8.07 9.38
N ARG A 37 1.86 8.39 8.42
CA ARG A 37 2.05 9.52 7.53
C ARG A 37 1.69 10.82 8.23
N ILE A 38 2.51 11.85 8.07
CA ILE A 38 2.14 13.19 8.52
C ILE A 38 0.86 13.62 7.81
N ALA A 39 -0.14 14.08 8.57
CA ALA A 39 -1.41 14.53 8.01
C ALA A 39 -1.17 15.68 7.02
N ARG A 40 -1.59 15.50 5.77
CA ARG A 40 -1.56 16.59 4.78
C ARG A 40 -2.69 17.55 5.04
N SER A 41 -2.42 18.85 4.87
CA SER A 41 -3.41 19.90 5.08
C SER A 41 -4.64 19.71 4.17
N ALA A 42 -5.80 19.49 4.77
CA ALA A 42 -7.05 19.21 4.06
C ALA A 42 -7.61 20.44 3.29
N TRP A 43 -7.09 21.67 3.50
CA TRP A 43 -7.64 22.88 2.91
C TRP A 43 -7.51 22.90 1.37
N ARG A 44 -6.40 22.37 0.82
CA ARG A 44 -6.16 22.28 -0.63
C ARG A 44 -7.20 21.38 -1.31
N TYR A 45 -7.54 20.26 -0.67
CA TYR A 45 -8.57 19.34 -1.16
C TYR A 45 -9.97 19.97 -1.09
N ARG A 46 -10.25 20.74 -0.03
CA ARG A 46 -11.52 21.47 0.10
C ARG A 46 -11.69 22.53 -0.99
N LEU A 47 -10.63 23.28 -1.30
CA LEU A 47 -10.64 24.24 -2.40
C LEU A 47 -10.86 23.56 -3.76
N LEU A 48 -10.12 22.46 -4.04
CA LEU A 48 -10.24 21.71 -5.28
C LEU A 48 -11.65 21.13 -5.44
N ASN A 49 -12.18 20.55 -4.37
CA ASN A 49 -13.54 20.00 -4.36
C ASN A 49 -14.62 21.07 -4.46
N GLY A 50 -14.41 22.26 -3.88
CA GLY A 50 -15.27 23.42 -4.06
C GLY A 50 -15.28 23.89 -5.51
N PHE A 51 -14.12 23.98 -6.14
CA PHE A 51 -13.99 24.32 -7.55
C PHE A 51 -14.64 23.27 -8.46
N ALA A 52 -14.39 21.97 -8.23
CA ALA A 52 -15.01 20.88 -8.97
C ALA A 52 -16.54 20.90 -8.89
N ARG A 53 -17.11 21.30 -7.74
CA ARG A 53 -18.56 21.51 -7.59
C ARG A 53 -19.04 22.71 -8.39
N LEU A 54 -18.31 23.82 -8.37
CA LEU A 54 -18.69 25.05 -9.05
C LEU A 54 -18.76 24.86 -10.57
N ILE A 55 -17.83 24.08 -11.15
CA ILE A 55 -17.78 23.80 -12.60
C ILE A 55 -18.62 22.57 -13.01
N GLY A 56 -19.30 21.92 -12.06
CA GLY A 56 -20.17 20.76 -12.34
C GLY A 56 -19.44 19.49 -12.78
N LEU A 57 -18.15 19.36 -12.50
CA LEU A 57 -17.34 18.18 -12.86
C LEU A 57 -17.03 17.30 -11.65
N PRO A 58 -17.94 16.37 -11.26
CA PRO A 58 -17.76 15.51 -10.10
C PRO A 58 -16.54 14.58 -10.20
N LEU A 59 -16.09 14.27 -11.42
CA LEU A 59 -14.89 13.46 -11.69
C LEU A 59 -13.57 14.13 -11.25
N LEU A 60 -13.56 15.45 -11.04
CA LEU A 60 -12.40 16.20 -10.55
C LEU A 60 -12.34 16.29 -9.02
N LYS A 61 -13.24 15.65 -8.30
CA LYS A 61 -13.15 15.57 -6.84
C LYS A 61 -11.91 14.76 -6.45
N ALA A 62 -11.03 15.39 -5.68
CA ALA A 62 -9.89 14.71 -5.11
C ALA A 62 -10.34 13.93 -3.87
N ALA A 63 -9.97 12.67 -3.78
CA ALA A 63 -10.13 11.88 -2.57
C ALA A 63 -9.31 12.50 -1.44
N PRO A 64 -9.85 12.65 -0.22
CA PRO A 64 -9.13 13.23 0.89
C PRO A 64 -7.94 12.33 1.26
N ALA A 65 -6.72 12.86 1.16
CA ALA A 65 -5.53 12.17 1.64
C ALA A 65 -5.52 12.23 3.16
N HIS A 66 -5.98 11.16 3.79
CA HIS A 66 -5.90 11.00 5.24
C HIS A 66 -4.43 10.90 5.69
N GLY A 67 -4.16 11.32 6.92
CA GLY A 67 -2.86 11.17 7.57
C GLY A 67 -3.01 10.56 8.96
N GLY A 68 -1.89 10.30 9.62
CA GLY A 68 -1.86 9.79 10.99
C GLY A 68 -2.50 8.41 11.14
N ALA A 69 -3.10 8.17 12.30
CA ALA A 69 -3.72 6.90 12.65
C ALA A 69 -4.85 6.47 11.69
N ARG A 70 -5.58 7.43 11.10
CA ARG A 70 -6.66 7.13 10.15
C ARG A 70 -6.14 6.52 8.86
N ALA A 71 -5.08 7.08 8.26
CA ALA A 71 -4.46 6.52 7.06
C ALA A 71 -3.91 5.11 7.32
N GLN A 72 -3.27 4.91 8.49
CA GLN A 72 -2.80 3.59 8.91
C GLN A 72 -3.95 2.59 9.05
N ALA A 73 -5.05 2.98 9.69
CA ALA A 73 -6.22 2.12 9.85
C ALA A 73 -6.84 1.72 8.51
N ILE A 74 -6.96 2.67 7.57
CA ILE A 74 -7.45 2.43 6.20
C ILE A 74 -6.54 1.42 5.48
N GLU A 75 -5.24 1.62 5.50
CA GLU A 75 -4.29 0.72 4.83
C GLU A 75 -4.34 -0.70 5.42
N VAL A 76 -4.33 -0.83 6.75
CA VAL A 76 -4.44 -2.11 7.44
C VAL A 76 -5.73 -2.84 7.10
N GLU A 77 -6.86 -2.13 7.11
CA GLU A 77 -8.16 -2.70 6.78
C GLU A 77 -8.23 -3.13 5.30
N ARG A 78 -7.70 -2.31 4.39
CA ARG A 78 -7.61 -2.64 2.96
C ARG A 78 -6.78 -3.90 2.72
N LEU A 79 -5.60 -4.00 3.34
CA LEU A 79 -4.76 -5.20 3.26
C LEU A 79 -5.50 -6.45 3.73
N ARG A 80 -6.22 -6.36 4.85
CA ARG A 80 -7.00 -7.49 5.38
C ARG A 80 -8.16 -7.89 4.46
N ARG A 81 -8.91 -6.92 3.92
CA ARG A 81 -10.02 -7.17 2.97
C ARG A 81 -9.52 -7.79 1.67
N LEU A 82 -8.44 -7.27 1.10
CA LEU A 82 -7.85 -7.82 -0.11
C LEU A 82 -7.33 -9.24 0.10
N ALA A 83 -6.64 -9.50 1.22
CA ALA A 83 -6.19 -10.84 1.59
C ALA A 83 -7.37 -11.81 1.76
N ALA A 84 -8.44 -11.39 2.45
CA ALA A 84 -9.66 -12.19 2.62
C ALA A 84 -10.36 -12.49 1.29
N ALA A 85 -10.28 -11.58 0.31
CA ALA A 85 -10.78 -11.80 -1.06
C ALA A 85 -9.82 -12.66 -1.91
N GLY A 86 -8.69 -13.13 -1.36
CA GLY A 86 -7.71 -13.95 -2.05
C GLY A 86 -6.80 -13.17 -3.02
N VAL A 87 -6.71 -11.84 -2.87
CA VAL A 87 -5.76 -11.01 -3.60
C VAL A 87 -4.38 -11.13 -2.97
N ALA A 88 -3.33 -11.26 -3.78
CA ALA A 88 -1.95 -11.31 -3.31
C ALA A 88 -1.51 -9.94 -2.79
N VAL A 89 -1.39 -9.82 -1.48
CA VAL A 89 -0.95 -8.61 -0.75
C VAL A 89 -0.08 -9.00 0.45
N PRO A 90 0.71 -8.08 1.02
CA PRO A 90 1.43 -8.34 2.26
C PRO A 90 0.50 -8.73 3.41
N ARG A 91 0.91 -9.70 4.21
CA ARG A 91 0.20 -10.05 5.45
C ARG A 91 0.48 -9.00 6.52
N VAL A 92 -0.55 -8.50 7.16
CA VAL A 92 -0.42 -7.65 8.35
C VAL A 92 -0.01 -8.54 9.54
N LEU A 93 1.15 -8.27 10.13
CA LEU A 93 1.75 -9.06 11.20
C LEU A 93 1.55 -8.43 12.58
N HIS A 94 1.59 -7.10 12.65
CA HIS A 94 1.38 -6.37 13.89
C HIS A 94 0.84 -4.96 13.60
N VAL A 95 0.03 -4.42 14.51
CA VAL A 95 -0.49 -3.05 14.44
C VAL A 95 -0.31 -2.40 15.81
N SER A 96 0.27 -1.22 15.83
CA SER A 96 0.39 -0.36 17.03
C SER A 96 -0.15 1.04 16.72
N ASP A 97 -0.15 1.92 17.72
CA ASP A 97 -0.62 3.30 17.55
C ASP A 97 0.30 4.17 16.69
N GLU A 98 1.58 3.79 16.52
CA GLU A 98 2.59 4.59 15.79
C GLU A 98 2.97 3.98 14.44
N PHE A 99 2.86 2.66 14.29
CA PHE A 99 3.29 1.92 13.11
C PHE A 99 2.50 0.63 12.94
N PHE A 100 2.55 0.05 11.77
CA PHE A 100 2.18 -1.34 11.57
C PHE A 100 3.29 -2.10 10.83
N VAL A 101 3.26 -3.42 10.96
CA VAL A 101 4.25 -4.33 10.38
C VAL A 101 3.54 -5.27 9.42
N GLN A 102 4.11 -5.42 8.24
CA GLN A 102 3.63 -6.34 7.22
C GLN A 102 4.76 -7.24 6.71
N SER A 103 4.42 -8.37 6.09
CA SER A 103 5.42 -9.25 5.46
C SER A 103 6.11 -8.51 4.32
N TRP A 104 7.41 -8.75 4.17
CA TRP A 104 8.16 -8.29 3.01
C TRP A 104 7.96 -9.26 1.83
N LEU A 105 7.77 -8.75 0.64
CA LEU A 105 7.48 -9.53 -0.56
C LEU A 105 8.67 -9.64 -1.52
N GLY A 106 9.78 -8.94 -1.23
CA GLY A 106 10.94 -8.84 -2.11
C GLY A 106 11.09 -7.49 -2.78
N ASP A 107 12.11 -7.37 -3.64
CA ASP A 107 12.49 -6.14 -4.34
C ASP A 107 12.07 -6.11 -5.81
N GLY A 108 11.39 -7.16 -6.29
CA GLY A 108 11.01 -7.34 -7.68
C GLY A 108 9.88 -6.39 -8.14
N ARG A 109 10.10 -5.08 -8.12
CA ARG A 109 9.11 -4.09 -8.54
C ARG A 109 8.81 -4.19 -10.02
N LEU A 110 7.52 -4.17 -10.37
CA LEU A 110 7.06 -4.27 -11.75
C LEU A 110 7.59 -3.14 -12.65
N ASP A 111 7.69 -1.91 -12.17
CA ASP A 111 8.23 -0.80 -12.95
C ASP A 111 9.70 -1.00 -13.37
N HIS A 112 10.50 -1.74 -12.59
CA HIS A 112 11.86 -2.14 -12.96
C HIS A 112 11.84 -3.34 -13.93
N LEU A 113 10.93 -4.30 -13.73
CA LEU A 113 10.80 -5.47 -14.61
C LEU A 113 10.35 -5.09 -16.01
N LEU A 114 9.53 -4.03 -16.13
CA LEU A 114 9.10 -3.49 -17.44
C LEU A 114 10.22 -2.81 -18.23
N GLN A 115 11.42 -2.65 -17.68
CA GLN A 115 12.60 -2.13 -18.37
C GLN A 115 13.54 -3.23 -18.86
N ARG A 116 13.21 -4.52 -18.65
CA ARG A 116 14.01 -5.68 -19.02
C ARG A 116 13.59 -6.23 -20.38
N GLU A 117 14.36 -7.16 -20.92
CA GLU A 117 14.09 -7.84 -22.19
C GLU A 117 12.76 -8.62 -22.17
N ASP A 118 12.36 -9.12 -20.99
CA ASP A 118 11.12 -9.86 -20.77
C ASP A 118 9.92 -8.97 -20.36
N ALA A 119 10.00 -7.67 -20.60
CA ALA A 119 9.00 -6.67 -20.23
C ALA A 119 7.57 -7.03 -20.63
N LEU A 120 7.37 -7.61 -21.82
CA LEU A 120 6.04 -7.99 -22.30
C LEU A 120 5.38 -9.06 -21.43
N VAL A 121 6.15 -10.01 -20.93
CA VAL A 121 5.65 -11.04 -20.00
C VAL A 121 5.15 -10.40 -18.70
N TRP A 122 5.92 -9.47 -18.15
CA TRP A 122 5.56 -8.76 -16.93
C TRP A 122 4.38 -7.81 -17.12
N TRP A 123 4.27 -7.21 -18.31
CA TRP A 123 3.11 -6.41 -18.67
C TRP A 123 1.81 -7.24 -18.66
N HIS A 124 1.82 -8.42 -19.29
CA HIS A 124 0.67 -9.33 -19.27
C HIS A 124 0.31 -9.78 -17.83
N ARG A 125 1.32 -10.12 -17.03
CA ARG A 125 1.11 -10.46 -15.62
C ARG A 125 0.50 -9.31 -14.83
N GLY A 126 0.92 -8.07 -15.10
CA GLY A 126 0.34 -6.88 -14.49
C GLY A 126 -1.14 -6.69 -14.82
N LEU A 127 -1.49 -6.84 -16.10
CA LEU A 127 -2.89 -6.78 -16.55
C LEU A 127 -3.72 -7.91 -15.94
N GLN A 128 -3.20 -9.13 -15.90
CA GLN A 128 -3.90 -10.26 -15.29
C GLN A 128 -4.15 -10.03 -13.81
N ALA A 129 -3.16 -9.53 -13.06
CA ALA A 129 -3.31 -9.22 -11.65
C ALA A 129 -4.41 -8.16 -11.40
N LEU A 130 -4.52 -7.14 -12.27
CA LEU A 130 -5.61 -6.15 -12.19
C LEU A 130 -6.98 -6.77 -12.47
N LEU A 131 -7.08 -7.60 -13.51
CA LEU A 131 -8.33 -8.29 -13.85
C LEU A 131 -8.78 -9.21 -12.71
N ASP A 132 -7.84 -9.92 -12.08
CA ASP A 132 -8.13 -10.81 -10.96
C ASP A 132 -8.65 -10.04 -9.74
N VAL A 133 -8.13 -8.83 -9.46
CA VAL A 133 -8.67 -7.95 -8.40
C VAL A 133 -10.11 -7.56 -8.71
N HIS A 134 -10.39 -7.11 -9.93
CA HIS A 134 -11.74 -6.71 -10.34
C HIS A 134 -12.71 -7.90 -10.34
N ALA A 135 -12.29 -9.07 -10.81
CA ALA A 135 -13.10 -10.29 -10.79
C ALA A 135 -13.49 -10.72 -9.36
N ARG A 136 -12.68 -10.34 -8.36
CA ARG A 136 -12.99 -10.56 -6.93
C ARG A 136 -13.83 -9.43 -6.31
N GLY A 137 -14.36 -8.52 -7.11
CA GLY A 137 -15.15 -7.38 -6.66
C GLY A 137 -14.34 -6.35 -5.87
N GLN A 138 -13.02 -6.33 -6.05
CA GLN A 138 -12.13 -5.38 -5.38
C GLN A 138 -11.68 -4.28 -6.33
N TYR A 139 -11.24 -3.14 -5.76
CA TYR A 139 -10.79 -1.96 -6.51
C TYR A 139 -9.42 -1.52 -6.03
N LEU A 140 -8.67 -0.86 -6.92
CA LEU A 140 -7.39 -0.24 -6.60
C LEU A 140 -7.48 1.26 -6.91
N SER A 141 -7.18 2.10 -5.92
CA SER A 141 -7.12 3.56 -6.11
C SER A 141 -5.88 3.98 -6.90
N GLN A 142 -4.78 3.24 -6.76
CA GLN A 142 -3.47 3.57 -7.34
C GLN A 142 -2.79 2.34 -7.93
N ALA A 143 -3.23 1.89 -9.11
CA ALA A 143 -2.65 0.77 -9.85
C ALA A 143 -1.35 1.15 -10.60
N PHE A 144 -0.41 1.80 -9.91
CA PHE A 144 0.89 2.13 -10.50
C PHE A 144 1.81 0.89 -10.54
N ALA A 145 2.59 0.73 -11.62
CA ALA A 145 3.51 -0.40 -11.74
C ALA A 145 4.49 -0.53 -10.55
N ARG A 146 4.92 0.58 -9.95
CA ARG A 146 5.77 0.58 -8.75
C ARG A 146 5.11 -0.06 -7.50
N ASN A 147 3.79 -0.19 -7.50
CA ASN A 147 3.01 -0.78 -6.40
C ASN A 147 2.76 -2.29 -6.58
N PHE A 148 3.38 -2.90 -7.57
CA PHE A 148 3.34 -4.35 -7.81
C PHE A 148 4.72 -4.95 -7.57
N ILE A 149 4.76 -6.03 -6.81
CA ILE A 149 5.97 -6.79 -6.47
C ILE A 149 5.85 -8.20 -7.02
N ALA A 150 6.85 -8.63 -7.77
CA ALA A 150 6.93 -10.01 -8.25
C ALA A 150 7.21 -10.98 -7.10
N VAL A 151 6.37 -11.99 -6.97
CA VAL A 151 6.50 -13.09 -6.02
C VAL A 151 6.44 -14.38 -6.84
N GLY A 152 7.60 -14.93 -7.19
CA GLY A 152 7.69 -16.00 -8.18
C GLY A 152 7.14 -15.54 -9.53
N ASP A 153 6.17 -16.27 -10.06
CA ASP A 153 5.51 -15.99 -11.34
C ASP A 153 4.28 -15.09 -11.24
N THR A 154 3.92 -14.63 -10.04
CA THR A 154 2.76 -13.80 -9.78
C THR A 154 3.15 -12.39 -9.33
N LEU A 155 2.17 -11.50 -9.29
CA LEU A 155 2.34 -10.15 -8.76
C LEU A 155 1.47 -9.95 -7.53
N ALA A 156 2.09 -9.48 -6.47
CA ALA A 156 1.42 -9.00 -5.27
C ALA A 156 1.39 -7.47 -5.26
N MET A 157 0.41 -6.88 -4.59
CA MET A 157 0.19 -5.44 -4.58
C MET A 157 0.50 -4.84 -3.21
N ILE A 158 1.03 -3.63 -3.22
CA ILE A 158 1.41 -2.87 -2.02
C ILE A 158 0.83 -1.46 -2.08
N ASP A 159 0.86 -0.76 -0.94
CA ASP A 159 0.57 0.69 -0.83
C ASP A 159 -0.91 1.06 -1.03
N PHE A 160 -1.74 0.74 -0.05
CA PHE A 160 -3.19 0.96 -0.06
C PHE A 160 -3.62 2.10 0.88
N GLU A 161 -2.95 3.24 0.79
CA GLU A 161 -3.18 4.38 1.70
C GLU A 161 -4.53 5.10 1.48
N ASP A 162 -5.14 4.91 0.32
CA ASP A 162 -6.40 5.54 -0.05
C ASP A 162 -7.52 4.50 -0.15
N ASP A 163 -8.68 4.80 0.40
CA ASP A 163 -9.89 4.00 0.15
C ASP A 163 -10.62 4.54 -1.09
N PRO A 164 -10.71 3.76 -2.19
CA PRO A 164 -11.39 4.20 -3.39
C PRO A 164 -12.90 4.40 -3.20
N LEU A 165 -13.47 3.92 -2.10
CA LEU A 165 -14.90 4.05 -1.79
C LEU A 165 -15.21 5.28 -0.92
N GLU A 166 -14.22 5.98 -0.40
CA GLU A 166 -14.39 7.24 0.35
C GLU A 166 -14.40 8.51 -0.55
N ALA A 167 -14.36 8.37 -1.86
CA ALA A 167 -14.28 9.48 -2.81
C ALA A 167 -15.65 10.09 -3.15
#